data_2363706a3cdeff934175aa9589fdccef
#
_entry.id   2363706a3cdeff934175aa9589fdccef
#
_cell.length_a   1.000
_cell.length_b   1.000
_cell.length_c   1.000
_cell.angle_alpha   90.00
_cell.angle_beta   90.00
_cell.angle_gamma   90.00
#
_symmetry.space_group_name_H-M   'P 1'
#
loop_
_entity.id
_entity.type
_entity.pdbx_description
1 polymer ?
#
loop_
_entity_poly.entity_id
_entity_poly.type
_entity_poly.pdbx_seq_one_letter_code
_entity_poly.pdbx_strand_id
1 'polypeptide(L)'
;MTRGRYIAMVLAVASATALGGCQQKTAGIDGANSLNTASTAPVSFEATAALGKKWQADPANIPNGLAYAGALESTGQVKKQFDVYASLYAANPGNAKLAAIYGKKLAGSGRGNEAIPVLQSAANAPGADWRVYSALGTAYDQQGLYDKARANYSQALATDPGNLSVLNNMGMSLALEGNLKQAEVAFRKADAMPRSRSEPRIRQNLALVVGLQGRFDEASKLASEDLPTEQVESNMAYLQKMLSQPNTWQQLSDGSEG
;
A
#
# COMPACT_ATOMS: atom_id res chain seq x y z
N MET A 1 -11.56 -11.03 -17.64
CA MET A 1 -11.48 -9.80 -16.80
C MET A 1 -12.09 -9.94 -15.41
N THR A 2 -12.95 -10.91 -15.14
CA THR A 2 -13.71 -11.08 -13.89
C THR A 2 -12.92 -11.64 -12.70
N ARG A 3 -11.98 -12.56 -12.93
CA ARG A 3 -11.21 -13.21 -11.83
C ARG A 3 -10.37 -12.24 -10.99
N GLY A 4 -9.78 -11.21 -11.58
CA GLY A 4 -8.94 -10.24 -10.85
C GLY A 4 -9.71 -9.37 -9.87
N ARG A 5 -10.98 -9.01 -10.17
CA ARG A 5 -11.79 -8.16 -9.29
C ARG A 5 -12.18 -8.86 -7.98
N TYR A 6 -12.35 -10.18 -7.99
CA TYR A 6 -12.72 -10.96 -6.81
C TYR A 6 -11.53 -11.28 -5.92
N ILE A 7 -10.37 -11.53 -6.53
CA ILE A 7 -9.12 -11.65 -5.77
C ILE A 7 -8.84 -10.34 -5.04
N ALA A 8 -9.09 -9.19 -5.68
CA ALA A 8 -9.00 -7.87 -5.03
C ALA A 8 -9.91 -7.75 -3.81
N MET A 9 -11.16 -8.22 -3.91
CA MET A 9 -12.13 -8.16 -2.81
C MET A 9 -11.75 -9.11 -1.66
N VAL A 10 -11.25 -10.30 -1.97
CA VAL A 10 -10.78 -11.28 -0.98
C VAL A 10 -9.51 -10.80 -0.28
N LEU A 11 -8.59 -10.23 -1.02
CA LEU A 11 -7.36 -9.68 -0.47
C LEU A 11 -7.62 -8.47 0.44
N ALA A 12 -8.64 -7.66 0.12
CA ALA A 12 -9.07 -6.54 0.96
C ALA A 12 -9.71 -7.02 2.29
N VAL A 13 -10.49 -8.11 2.26
CA VAL A 13 -11.13 -8.68 3.47
C VAL A 13 -10.11 -9.36 4.37
N ALA A 14 -9.14 -10.09 3.81
CA ALA A 14 -8.07 -10.71 4.59
C ALA A 14 -7.18 -9.67 5.30
N SER A 15 -7.05 -8.48 4.72
CA SER A 15 -6.33 -7.36 5.34
C SER A 15 -7.11 -6.68 6.47
N ALA A 16 -8.44 -6.74 6.46
CA ALA A 16 -9.31 -6.09 7.46
C ALA A 16 -9.41 -6.85 8.78
N THR A 17 -9.18 -8.16 8.80
CA THR A 17 -9.23 -8.97 10.03
C THR A 17 -7.95 -8.92 10.86
N ALA A 18 -6.87 -8.34 10.34
CA ALA A 18 -5.63 -8.10 11.09
C ALA A 18 -5.66 -6.84 11.99
N LEU A 19 -6.81 -6.17 12.13
CA LEU A 19 -6.98 -4.97 12.99
C LEU A 19 -7.29 -5.28 14.46
N GLY A 20 -6.92 -6.46 14.94
CA GLY A 20 -6.90 -6.81 16.36
C GLY A 20 -5.53 -6.57 16.97
N GLY A 21 -5.22 -5.34 17.32
CA GLY A 21 -4.27 -5.01 18.38
C GLY A 21 -2.78 -5.28 18.15
N CYS A 22 -2.14 -4.56 17.23
CA CYS A 22 -0.73 -4.19 17.41
C CYS A 22 -0.57 -2.76 16.90
N GLN A 23 -0.29 -1.88 17.81
CA GLN A 23 0.24 -0.54 17.53
C GLN A 23 1.57 -0.73 16.78
N GLN A 24 1.49 -0.80 15.45
CA GLN A 24 2.66 -0.95 14.60
C GLN A 24 3.47 0.33 14.70
N LYS A 25 4.61 0.24 15.40
CA LYS A 25 5.72 1.18 15.21
C LYS A 25 5.99 1.19 13.71
N THR A 26 5.62 2.26 13.04
CA THR A 26 6.11 2.55 11.69
C THR A 26 7.62 2.58 11.82
N ALA A 27 8.29 1.58 11.23
CA ALA A 27 9.73 1.59 11.07
C ALA A 27 10.08 2.89 10.34
N GLY A 28 10.80 3.77 11.04
CA GLY A 28 11.21 5.06 10.55
C GLY A 28 11.95 4.90 9.24
N ILE A 29 11.60 5.73 8.28
CA ILE A 29 12.40 5.94 7.08
C ILE A 29 13.61 6.73 7.53
N ASP A 30 14.68 6.03 7.89
CA ASP A 30 15.99 6.65 8.10
C ASP A 30 16.51 7.10 6.73
N GLY A 31 16.57 8.39 6.52
CA GLY A 31 17.12 8.97 5.31
C GLY A 31 16.62 10.36 4.95
N ALA A 32 16.12 11.13 5.90
CA ALA A 32 15.94 12.57 5.72
C ALA A 32 16.47 13.28 6.96
N ASN A 33 17.54 13.98 6.75
CA ASN A 33 18.25 14.84 7.67
C ASN A 33 17.41 15.46 8.78
N SER A 34 17.86 15.26 9.98
CA SER A 34 17.46 15.85 11.24
C SER A 34 16.88 17.27 11.14
N LEU A 35 15.56 17.36 11.21
CA LEU A 35 14.90 18.42 11.97
C LEU A 35 14.15 17.71 13.08
N ASN A 36 14.93 17.30 14.08
CA ASN A 36 14.42 16.62 15.23
C ASN A 36 14.26 17.61 16.37
N THR A 37 13.07 17.69 16.88
CA THR A 37 12.70 17.27 18.23
C THR A 37 11.18 17.12 18.27
N ALA A 38 10.69 16.01 17.71
CA ALA A 38 9.30 15.64 17.89
C ALA A 38 9.15 15.12 19.32
N SER A 39 8.56 15.90 20.18
CA SER A 39 7.91 15.44 21.40
C SER A 39 7.05 14.21 21.04
N THR A 40 7.22 13.11 21.74
CA THR A 40 6.41 11.88 21.63
C THR A 40 4.98 12.06 22.16
N ALA A 41 4.58 13.28 22.51
CA ALA A 41 3.21 13.61 22.88
C ALA A 41 2.32 13.65 21.63
N PRO A 42 1.09 13.11 21.69
CA PRO A 42 0.15 13.19 20.57
C PRO A 42 -0.09 14.67 20.22
N VAL A 43 -0.05 14.97 18.91
CA VAL A 43 -0.28 16.34 18.43
C VAL A 43 -1.69 16.78 18.85
N SER A 44 -1.79 17.86 19.62
CA SER A 44 -3.07 18.38 20.10
C SER A 44 -3.82 19.11 18.99
N PHE A 45 -5.14 19.24 19.11
CA PHE A 45 -5.95 20.06 18.22
C PHE A 45 -5.50 21.53 18.23
N GLU A 46 -5.04 22.05 19.36
CA GLU A 46 -4.50 23.40 19.50
C GLU A 46 -3.20 23.58 18.70
N ALA A 47 -2.26 22.62 18.83
CA ALA A 47 -1.03 22.61 18.04
C ALA A 47 -1.33 22.51 16.53
N THR A 48 -2.32 21.70 16.14
CA THR A 48 -2.78 21.60 14.76
C THR A 48 -3.35 22.92 14.27
N ALA A 49 -4.14 23.63 15.08
CA ALA A 49 -4.68 24.96 14.73
C ALA A 49 -3.58 26.01 14.57
N ALA A 50 -2.55 25.99 15.42
CA ALA A 50 -1.39 26.87 15.31
C ALA A 50 -0.61 26.66 14.01
N LEU A 51 -0.38 25.39 13.62
CA LEU A 51 0.23 25.05 12.32
C LEU A 51 -0.66 25.50 11.15
N GLY A 52 -1.98 25.35 11.27
CA GLY A 52 -2.93 25.84 10.28
C GLY A 52 -2.84 27.35 10.06
N LYS A 53 -2.73 28.16 11.12
CA LYS A 53 -2.53 29.62 11.02
C LYS A 53 -1.23 29.98 10.30
N LYS A 54 -0.12 29.25 10.59
CA LYS A 54 1.16 29.47 9.91
C LYS A 54 1.05 29.16 8.41
N TRP A 55 0.39 28.07 8.05
CA TRP A 55 0.19 27.72 6.65
C TRP A 55 -0.72 28.70 5.92
N GLN A 56 -1.81 29.18 6.58
CA GLN A 56 -2.72 30.16 5.99
C GLN A 56 -2.04 31.51 5.70
N ALA A 57 -1.00 31.89 6.45
CA ALA A 57 -0.22 33.10 6.21
C ALA A 57 0.63 33.00 4.92
N ASP A 58 1.05 31.79 4.54
CA ASP A 58 1.81 31.50 3.30
C ASP A 58 1.45 30.11 2.80
N PRO A 59 0.37 29.95 2.02
CA PRO A 59 -0.10 28.67 1.53
C PRO A 59 0.84 27.96 0.54
N ALA A 60 1.80 28.68 -0.04
CA ALA A 60 2.81 28.11 -0.92
C ALA A 60 4.01 27.53 -0.16
N ASN A 61 4.13 27.81 1.13
CA ASN A 61 5.23 27.35 1.96
C ASN A 61 5.16 25.85 2.23
N ILE A 62 6.00 25.08 1.53
CA ILE A 62 6.01 23.62 1.60
C ILE A 62 6.26 23.11 3.04
N PRO A 63 7.31 23.55 3.77
CA PRO A 63 7.54 23.13 5.14
C PRO A 63 6.34 23.35 6.07
N ASN A 64 5.71 24.51 6.04
CA ASN A 64 4.54 24.82 6.88
C ASN A 64 3.34 23.95 6.52
N GLY A 65 3.08 23.79 5.22
CA GLY A 65 1.98 22.96 4.75
C GLY A 65 2.17 21.47 5.05
N LEU A 66 3.38 20.93 4.89
CA LEU A 66 3.66 19.55 5.24
C LEU A 66 3.54 19.31 6.76
N ALA A 67 4.00 20.25 7.58
CA ALA A 67 3.84 20.17 9.03
C ALA A 67 2.35 20.19 9.43
N TYR A 68 1.55 21.07 8.80
CA TYR A 68 0.11 21.12 9.06
C TYR A 68 -0.60 19.85 8.58
N ALA A 69 -0.28 19.35 7.38
CA ALA A 69 -0.84 18.10 6.85
C ALA A 69 -0.52 16.90 7.76
N GLY A 70 0.70 16.83 8.31
CA GLY A 70 1.09 15.80 9.27
C GLY A 70 0.31 15.88 10.59
N ALA A 71 0.09 17.09 11.10
CA ALA A 71 -0.73 17.29 12.31
C ALA A 71 -2.20 16.92 12.08
N LEU A 72 -2.76 17.24 10.90
CA LEU A 72 -4.10 16.83 10.50
C LEU A 72 -4.25 15.31 10.40
N GLU A 73 -3.22 14.61 9.90
CA GLU A 73 -3.16 13.15 9.88
C GLU A 73 -3.21 12.58 11.29
N SER A 74 -2.36 13.09 12.19
CA SER A 74 -2.28 12.64 13.58
C SER A 74 -3.58 12.86 14.38
N THR A 75 -4.38 13.86 13.99
CA THR A 75 -5.68 14.18 14.60
C THR A 75 -6.87 13.60 13.83
N GLY A 76 -6.63 12.73 12.83
CA GLY A 76 -7.68 12.07 12.06
C GLY A 76 -8.46 12.96 11.09
N GLN A 77 -8.00 14.18 10.83
CA GLN A 77 -8.64 15.15 9.94
C GLN A 77 -8.26 14.91 8.47
N VAL A 78 -8.49 13.69 7.97
CA VAL A 78 -8.01 13.19 6.68
C VAL A 78 -8.44 14.08 5.51
N LYS A 79 -9.70 14.51 5.47
CA LYS A 79 -10.17 15.38 4.38
C LYS A 79 -9.36 16.66 4.28
N LYS A 80 -9.19 17.37 5.40
CA LYS A 80 -8.41 18.61 5.43
C LYS A 80 -6.95 18.38 5.07
N GLN A 81 -6.37 17.25 5.47
CA GLN A 81 -5.01 16.86 5.10
C GLN A 81 -4.86 16.85 3.57
N PHE A 82 -5.78 16.21 2.84
CA PHE A 82 -5.73 16.16 1.39
C PHE A 82 -5.99 17.54 0.75
N ASP A 83 -6.86 18.36 1.32
CA ASP A 83 -7.09 19.73 0.86
C ASP A 83 -5.79 20.56 0.95
N VAL A 84 -5.00 20.39 2.03
CA VAL A 84 -3.69 21.04 2.20
C VAL A 84 -2.68 20.53 1.16
N TYR A 85 -2.58 19.21 0.94
CA TYR A 85 -1.67 18.68 -0.08
C TYR A 85 -2.03 19.17 -1.49
N ALA A 86 -3.31 19.18 -1.84
CA ALA A 86 -3.77 19.68 -3.14
C ALA A 86 -3.42 21.15 -3.34
N SER A 87 -3.66 21.99 -2.32
CA SER A 87 -3.32 23.42 -2.34
C SER A 87 -1.82 23.65 -2.49
N LEU A 88 -1.00 22.93 -1.71
CA LEU A 88 0.46 23.00 -1.82
C LEU A 88 0.94 22.60 -3.22
N TYR A 89 0.41 21.50 -3.76
CA TYR A 89 0.80 21.00 -5.08
C TYR A 89 0.44 22.01 -6.19
N ALA A 90 -0.75 22.61 -6.10
CA ALA A 90 -1.19 23.64 -7.02
C ALA A 90 -0.34 24.92 -6.95
N ALA A 91 0.09 25.31 -5.73
CA ALA A 91 0.92 26.49 -5.51
C ALA A 91 2.41 26.28 -5.87
N ASN A 92 2.86 25.02 -6.03
CA ASN A 92 4.26 24.67 -6.30
C ASN A 92 4.37 23.75 -7.51
N PRO A 93 3.97 24.17 -8.72
CA PRO A 93 3.99 23.34 -9.91
C PRO A 93 5.43 22.90 -10.23
N GLY A 94 5.60 21.63 -10.61
CA GLY A 94 6.90 21.06 -10.95
C GLY A 94 7.78 20.66 -9.75
N ASN A 95 7.31 20.83 -8.50
CA ASN A 95 8.04 20.33 -7.34
C ASN A 95 7.90 18.80 -7.22
N ALA A 96 8.88 18.07 -7.74
CA ALA A 96 8.86 16.60 -7.79
C ALA A 96 8.80 15.94 -6.40
N LYS A 97 9.47 16.52 -5.38
CA LYS A 97 9.44 15.99 -4.02
C LYS A 97 8.03 16.10 -3.42
N LEU A 98 7.37 17.22 -3.62
CA LEU A 98 6.00 17.43 -3.16
C LEU A 98 5.03 16.52 -3.91
N ALA A 99 5.19 16.39 -5.24
CA ALA A 99 4.42 15.46 -6.07
C ALA A 99 4.57 14.01 -5.57
N ALA A 100 5.79 13.58 -5.25
CA ALA A 100 6.04 12.26 -4.69
C ALA A 100 5.34 12.05 -3.34
N ILE A 101 5.39 13.03 -2.43
CA ILE A 101 4.74 12.96 -1.12
C ILE A 101 3.23 12.87 -1.29
N TYR A 102 2.64 13.81 -2.04
CA TYR A 102 1.19 13.91 -2.23
C TYR A 102 0.65 12.67 -2.97
N GLY A 103 1.28 12.28 -4.06
CA GLY A 103 0.88 11.11 -4.84
C GLY A 103 0.95 9.81 -4.05
N LYS A 104 1.98 9.62 -3.21
CA LYS A 104 2.05 8.47 -2.28
C LYS A 104 0.90 8.48 -1.27
N LYS A 105 0.54 9.62 -0.73
CA LYS A 105 -0.61 9.73 0.19
C LYS A 105 -1.92 9.39 -0.52
N LEU A 106 -2.11 9.87 -1.75
CA LEU A 106 -3.27 9.52 -2.58
C LEU A 106 -3.35 8.02 -2.86
N ALA A 107 -2.26 7.42 -3.34
CA ALA A 107 -2.21 5.98 -3.61
C ALA A 107 -2.45 5.15 -2.34
N GLY A 108 -1.83 5.52 -1.21
CA GLY A 108 -2.01 4.85 0.08
C GLY A 108 -3.44 4.95 0.63
N SER A 109 -4.23 5.93 0.20
CA SER A 109 -5.65 6.10 0.60
C SER A 109 -6.66 5.55 -0.42
N GLY A 110 -6.21 4.78 -1.42
CA GLY A 110 -7.09 4.21 -2.44
C GLY A 110 -7.52 5.18 -3.54
N ARG A 111 -6.94 6.39 -3.60
CA ARG A 111 -7.26 7.43 -4.59
C ARG A 111 -6.36 7.33 -5.83
N GLY A 112 -6.28 6.11 -6.40
CA GLY A 112 -5.36 5.80 -7.51
C GLY A 112 -5.54 6.70 -8.73
N ASN A 113 -6.78 7.02 -9.12
CA ASN A 113 -7.06 7.91 -10.24
C ASN A 113 -6.42 9.29 -10.10
N GLU A 114 -6.41 9.83 -8.87
CA GLU A 114 -5.81 11.12 -8.56
C GLU A 114 -4.29 11.01 -8.36
N ALA A 115 -3.84 9.87 -7.84
CA ALA A 115 -2.43 9.61 -7.59
C ALA A 115 -1.62 9.51 -8.89
N ILE A 116 -2.17 8.88 -9.94
CA ILE A 116 -1.46 8.62 -11.20
C ILE A 116 -0.86 9.88 -11.81
N PRO A 117 -1.61 10.94 -12.14
CA PRO A 117 -1.03 12.12 -12.79
C PRO A 117 -0.01 12.84 -11.90
N VAL A 118 -0.22 12.87 -10.59
CA VAL A 118 0.71 13.47 -9.62
C VAL A 118 2.01 12.69 -9.56
N LEU A 119 1.94 11.36 -9.48
CA LEU A 119 3.11 10.48 -9.41
C LEU A 119 3.87 10.42 -10.76
N GLN A 120 3.15 10.49 -11.89
CA GLN A 120 3.80 10.60 -13.21
C GLN A 120 4.65 11.86 -13.31
N SER A 121 4.14 13.00 -12.81
CA SER A 121 4.94 14.23 -12.73
C SER A 121 6.21 14.04 -11.90
N ALA A 122 6.13 13.34 -10.77
CA ALA A 122 7.30 13.02 -9.94
C ALA A 122 8.25 12.02 -10.62
N ALA A 123 7.72 11.02 -11.33
CA ALA A 123 8.50 9.97 -12.00
C ALA A 123 9.29 10.50 -13.21
N ASN A 124 8.77 11.55 -13.87
CA ASN A 124 9.44 12.20 -14.99
C ASN A 124 10.55 13.19 -14.55
N ALA A 125 10.64 13.46 -13.26
CA ALA A 125 11.67 14.35 -12.75
C ALA A 125 13.01 13.61 -12.56
N PRO A 126 14.15 14.29 -12.77
CA PRO A 126 15.47 13.72 -12.48
C PRO A 126 15.58 13.25 -11.02
N GLY A 127 16.11 12.03 -10.82
CA GLY A 127 16.33 11.48 -9.49
C GLY A 127 15.08 10.85 -8.84
N ALA A 128 14.04 10.53 -9.62
CA ALA A 128 12.94 9.72 -9.15
C ALA A 128 13.43 8.39 -8.58
N ASP A 129 13.07 8.09 -7.35
CA ASP A 129 13.49 6.89 -6.64
C ASP A 129 12.46 5.75 -6.71
N TRP A 130 12.82 4.58 -6.19
CA TRP A 130 11.96 3.40 -6.15
C TRP A 130 10.60 3.66 -5.48
N ARG A 131 10.52 4.62 -4.55
CA ARG A 131 9.29 4.95 -3.81
C ARG A 131 8.24 5.57 -4.71
N VAL A 132 8.65 6.42 -5.65
CA VAL A 132 7.76 7.03 -6.65
C VAL A 132 7.21 5.97 -7.58
N TYR A 133 8.07 5.13 -8.15
CA TYR A 133 7.65 4.06 -9.05
C TYR A 133 6.79 3.02 -8.34
N SER A 134 7.13 2.63 -7.11
CA SER A 134 6.30 1.70 -6.33
C SER A 134 4.91 2.28 -6.03
N ALA A 135 4.81 3.56 -5.68
CA ALA A 135 3.53 4.21 -5.44
C ALA A 135 2.69 4.32 -6.73
N LEU A 136 3.34 4.60 -7.86
CA LEU A 136 2.68 4.63 -9.18
C LEU A 136 2.18 3.25 -9.58
N GLY A 137 2.96 2.19 -9.33
CA GLY A 137 2.53 0.81 -9.47
C GLY A 137 1.26 0.51 -8.65
N THR A 138 1.27 0.85 -7.37
CA THR A 138 0.10 0.70 -6.48
C THR A 138 -1.13 1.46 -7.00
N ALA A 139 -0.95 2.68 -7.51
CA ALA A 139 -2.03 3.46 -8.08
C ALA A 139 -2.63 2.82 -9.35
N TYR A 140 -1.79 2.21 -10.19
CA TYR A 140 -2.26 1.45 -11.35
C TYR A 140 -2.96 0.15 -10.97
N ASP A 141 -2.49 -0.59 -9.94
CA ASP A 141 -3.18 -1.78 -9.42
C ASP A 141 -4.61 -1.45 -8.96
N GLN A 142 -4.80 -0.32 -8.28
CA GLN A 142 -6.12 0.15 -7.86
C GLN A 142 -7.08 0.42 -9.02
N GLN A 143 -6.54 0.65 -10.22
CA GLN A 143 -7.33 0.82 -11.45
C GLN A 143 -7.44 -0.47 -12.27
N GLY A 144 -6.91 -1.60 -11.78
CA GLY A 144 -6.86 -2.85 -12.53
C GLY A 144 -5.91 -2.83 -13.74
N LEU A 145 -5.02 -1.84 -13.80
CA LEU A 145 -4.04 -1.69 -14.89
C LEU A 145 -2.74 -2.43 -14.53
N TYR A 146 -2.85 -3.75 -14.33
CA TYR A 146 -1.79 -4.59 -13.76
C TYR A 146 -0.49 -4.58 -14.58
N ASP A 147 -0.55 -4.53 -15.90
CA ASP A 147 0.65 -4.42 -16.74
C ASP A 147 1.43 -3.13 -16.46
N LYS A 148 0.71 -2.01 -16.34
CA LYS A 148 1.33 -0.71 -16.00
C LYS A 148 1.88 -0.73 -14.58
N ALA A 149 1.18 -1.36 -13.65
CA ALA A 149 1.66 -1.53 -12.27
C ALA A 149 2.99 -2.29 -12.25
N ARG A 150 3.06 -3.46 -12.91
CA ARG A 150 4.27 -4.28 -12.98
C ARG A 150 5.45 -3.57 -13.67
N ALA A 151 5.18 -2.82 -14.73
CA ALA A 151 6.22 -2.00 -15.37
C ALA A 151 6.83 -0.99 -14.39
N ASN A 152 6.01 -0.35 -13.57
CA ASN A 152 6.46 0.59 -12.54
C ASN A 152 7.19 -0.12 -11.38
N TYR A 153 6.71 -1.27 -10.91
CA TYR A 153 7.44 -2.07 -9.92
C TYR A 153 8.80 -2.54 -10.47
N SER A 154 8.89 -2.88 -11.75
CA SER A 154 10.17 -3.21 -12.39
C SER A 154 11.12 -2.03 -12.42
N GLN A 155 10.64 -0.81 -12.68
CA GLN A 155 11.44 0.41 -12.57
C GLN A 155 11.90 0.66 -11.11
N ALA A 156 11.02 0.43 -10.14
CA ALA A 156 11.39 0.53 -8.73
C ALA A 156 12.52 -0.46 -8.37
N LEU A 157 12.42 -1.71 -8.84
CA LEU A 157 13.44 -2.74 -8.62
C LEU A 157 14.73 -2.50 -9.42
N ALA A 158 14.70 -1.74 -10.51
CA ALA A 158 15.90 -1.33 -11.21
C ALA A 158 16.74 -0.34 -10.38
N THR A 159 16.10 0.46 -9.52
CA THR A 159 16.78 1.38 -8.59
C THR A 159 17.12 0.75 -7.25
N ASP A 160 16.35 -0.25 -6.78
CA ASP A 160 16.59 -1.00 -5.54
C ASP A 160 16.19 -2.48 -5.72
N PRO A 161 17.08 -3.32 -6.28
CA PRO A 161 16.75 -4.69 -6.68
C PRO A 161 16.34 -5.64 -5.54
N GLY A 162 16.75 -5.33 -4.31
CA GLY A 162 16.45 -6.11 -3.11
C GLY A 162 15.31 -5.54 -2.27
N ASN A 163 14.52 -4.61 -2.80
CA ASN A 163 13.46 -3.97 -2.03
C ASN A 163 12.27 -4.91 -1.79
N LEU A 164 12.17 -5.42 -0.57
CA LEU A 164 11.13 -6.37 -0.17
C LEU A 164 9.72 -5.81 -0.30
N SER A 165 9.52 -4.52 -0.01
CA SER A 165 8.20 -3.88 -0.18
C SER A 165 7.76 -3.86 -1.63
N VAL A 166 8.67 -3.58 -2.56
CA VAL A 166 8.38 -3.57 -4.01
C VAL A 166 8.10 -4.99 -4.52
N LEU A 167 8.93 -5.97 -4.10
CA LEU A 167 8.70 -7.37 -4.44
C LEU A 167 7.36 -7.88 -3.92
N ASN A 168 6.99 -7.51 -2.69
CA ASN A 168 5.69 -7.81 -2.12
C ASN A 168 4.55 -7.20 -2.95
N ASN A 169 4.65 -5.93 -3.31
CA ASN A 169 3.63 -5.27 -4.13
C ASN A 169 3.51 -5.89 -5.52
N MET A 170 4.63 -6.27 -6.15
CA MET A 170 4.63 -6.96 -7.43
C MET A 170 3.98 -8.34 -7.34
N GLY A 171 4.26 -9.10 -6.27
CA GLY A 171 3.59 -10.36 -5.99
C GLY A 171 2.08 -10.20 -5.79
N MET A 172 1.67 -9.18 -5.05
CA MET A 172 0.25 -8.85 -4.87
C MET A 172 -0.42 -8.42 -6.18
N SER A 173 0.23 -7.63 -7.01
CA SER A 173 -0.27 -7.25 -8.35
C SER A 173 -0.57 -8.46 -9.22
N LEU A 174 0.35 -9.44 -9.24
CA LEU A 174 0.17 -10.72 -9.93
C LEU A 174 -1.02 -11.52 -9.36
N ALA A 175 -1.16 -11.54 -8.03
CA ALA A 175 -2.28 -12.22 -7.37
C ALA A 175 -3.62 -11.55 -7.69
N LEU A 176 -3.69 -10.22 -7.68
CA LEU A 176 -4.88 -9.45 -8.04
C LEU A 176 -5.34 -9.68 -9.48
N GLU A 177 -4.40 -9.87 -10.40
CA GLU A 177 -4.69 -10.24 -11.79
C GLU A 177 -5.18 -11.70 -11.94
N GLY A 178 -4.98 -12.54 -10.92
CA GLY A 178 -5.29 -13.97 -10.95
C GLY A 178 -4.10 -14.86 -11.33
N ASN A 179 -2.93 -14.30 -11.52
CA ASN A 179 -1.68 -14.99 -11.86
C ASN A 179 -1.02 -15.62 -10.63
N LEU A 180 -1.77 -16.51 -9.91
CA LEU A 180 -1.36 -17.05 -8.61
C LEU A 180 -0.01 -17.78 -8.65
N LYS A 181 0.29 -18.50 -9.74
CA LYS A 181 1.58 -19.20 -9.90
C LYS A 181 2.76 -18.25 -9.95
N GLN A 182 2.64 -17.15 -10.71
CA GLN A 182 3.70 -16.16 -10.82
C GLN A 182 3.81 -15.33 -9.53
N ALA A 183 2.68 -15.03 -8.87
CA ALA A 183 2.66 -14.41 -7.56
C ALA A 183 3.42 -15.23 -6.52
N GLU A 184 3.20 -16.55 -6.49
CA GLU A 184 3.92 -17.47 -5.62
C GLU A 184 5.43 -17.44 -5.87
N VAL A 185 5.86 -17.48 -7.14
CA VAL A 185 7.29 -17.39 -7.50
C VAL A 185 7.89 -16.08 -6.98
N ALA A 186 7.18 -14.95 -7.15
CA ALA A 186 7.64 -13.66 -6.67
C ALA A 186 7.77 -13.62 -5.13
N PHE A 187 6.78 -14.14 -4.40
CA PHE A 187 6.81 -14.19 -2.94
C PHE A 187 7.87 -15.16 -2.40
N ARG A 188 8.05 -16.32 -3.01
CA ARG A 188 9.13 -17.27 -2.62
C ARG A 188 10.51 -16.63 -2.81
N LYS A 189 10.71 -15.91 -3.91
CA LYS A 189 11.96 -15.19 -4.15
C LYS A 189 12.19 -14.14 -3.06
N ALA A 190 11.16 -13.39 -2.68
CA ALA A 190 11.25 -12.40 -1.62
C ALA A 190 11.49 -13.06 -0.24
N ASP A 191 10.79 -14.16 0.05
CA ASP A 191 10.89 -14.88 1.33
C ASP A 191 12.27 -15.53 1.54
N ALA A 192 12.92 -15.98 0.46
CA ALA A 192 14.28 -16.52 0.50
C ALA A 192 15.37 -15.49 0.83
N MET A 193 15.06 -14.19 0.82
CA MET A 193 16.03 -13.16 1.16
C MET A 193 16.23 -13.08 2.68
N PRO A 194 17.48 -12.91 3.17
CA PRO A 194 17.76 -12.86 4.62
C PRO A 194 16.95 -11.80 5.40
N ARG A 195 16.63 -10.68 4.73
CA ARG A 195 15.86 -9.57 5.30
C ARG A 195 14.35 -9.87 5.43
N SER A 196 13.83 -10.90 4.79
CA SER A 196 12.40 -11.25 4.80
C SER A 196 11.91 -11.66 6.19
N ARG A 197 12.80 -12.16 7.05
CA ARG A 197 12.47 -12.53 8.44
C ARG A 197 11.85 -11.39 9.25
N SER A 198 12.21 -10.14 8.92
CA SER A 198 11.64 -8.94 9.55
C SER A 198 10.38 -8.43 8.84
N GLU A 199 9.92 -9.12 7.80
CA GLU A 199 8.75 -8.74 6.97
C GLU A 199 7.72 -9.87 6.89
N PRO A 200 7.03 -10.20 7.99
CA PRO A 200 6.06 -11.32 8.05
C PRO A 200 5.01 -11.29 6.94
N ARG A 201 4.66 -10.07 6.46
CA ARG A 201 3.68 -9.89 5.37
C ARG A 201 4.02 -10.66 4.10
N ILE A 202 5.30 -10.84 3.79
CA ILE A 202 5.72 -11.60 2.60
C ILE A 202 5.28 -13.05 2.71
N ARG A 203 5.54 -13.68 3.86
CA ARG A 203 5.18 -15.07 4.13
C ARG A 203 3.67 -15.25 4.29
N GLN A 204 2.99 -14.29 4.92
CA GLN A 204 1.52 -14.27 5.00
C GLN A 204 0.87 -14.16 3.62
N ASN A 205 1.39 -13.29 2.73
CA ASN A 205 0.91 -13.18 1.36
C ASN A 205 1.26 -14.43 0.52
N LEU A 206 2.42 -15.05 0.76
CA LEU A 206 2.75 -16.34 0.17
C LEU A 206 1.76 -17.43 0.61
N ALA A 207 1.47 -17.52 1.91
CA ALA A 207 0.48 -18.45 2.46
C ALA A 207 -0.90 -18.23 1.83
N LEU A 208 -1.34 -16.98 1.71
CA LEU A 208 -2.60 -16.63 1.05
C LEU A 208 -2.62 -17.12 -0.40
N VAL A 209 -1.58 -16.83 -1.19
CA VAL A 209 -1.50 -17.23 -2.61
C VAL A 209 -1.45 -18.73 -2.78
N VAL A 210 -0.75 -19.45 -1.91
CA VAL A 210 -0.70 -20.93 -1.88
C VAL A 210 -2.06 -21.51 -1.50
N GLY A 211 -2.74 -20.94 -0.51
CA GLY A 211 -4.10 -21.32 -0.10
C GLY A 211 -5.14 -21.08 -1.20
N LEU A 212 -5.05 -19.94 -1.93
CA LEU A 212 -5.91 -19.67 -3.09
C LEU A 212 -5.73 -20.66 -4.25
N GLN A 213 -4.61 -21.37 -4.28
CA GLN A 213 -4.36 -22.47 -5.22
C GLN A 213 -4.87 -23.83 -4.69
N GLY A 214 -5.55 -23.86 -3.53
CA GLY A 214 -6.09 -25.08 -2.90
C GLY A 214 -5.09 -25.89 -2.07
N ARG A 215 -3.87 -25.41 -1.89
CA ARG A 215 -2.81 -26.09 -1.12
C ARG A 215 -2.86 -25.65 0.36
N PHE A 216 -3.93 -26.04 1.07
CA PHE A 216 -4.23 -25.55 2.42
C PHE A 216 -3.23 -25.99 3.48
N ASP A 217 -2.72 -27.23 3.41
CA ASP A 217 -1.74 -27.72 4.37
C ASP A 217 -0.41 -26.94 4.29
N GLU A 218 0.03 -26.66 3.08
CA GLU A 218 1.23 -25.85 2.85
C GLU A 218 1.02 -24.40 3.27
N ALA A 219 -0.15 -23.82 2.94
CA ALA A 219 -0.51 -22.47 3.35
C ALA A 219 -0.57 -22.34 4.88
N SER A 220 -1.15 -23.33 5.57
CA SER A 220 -1.21 -23.40 7.03
C SER A 220 0.20 -23.42 7.63
N LYS A 221 1.10 -24.26 7.10
CA LYS A 221 2.49 -24.33 7.56
C LYS A 221 3.24 -23.02 7.38
N LEU A 222 3.09 -22.36 6.25
CA LEU A 222 3.70 -21.04 6.00
C LEU A 222 3.16 -19.98 6.96
N ALA A 223 1.83 -19.94 7.18
CA ALA A 223 1.21 -18.96 8.05
C ALA A 223 1.58 -19.16 9.53
N SER A 224 1.77 -20.41 9.98
CA SER A 224 2.08 -20.74 11.38
C SER A 224 3.47 -20.27 11.83
N GLU A 225 4.33 -19.85 10.92
CA GLU A 225 5.61 -19.24 11.28
C GLU A 225 5.46 -17.84 11.91
N ASP A 226 4.34 -17.15 11.62
CA ASP A 226 4.12 -15.77 12.04
C ASP A 226 2.81 -15.55 12.81
N LEU A 227 1.86 -16.48 12.74
CA LEU A 227 0.52 -16.32 13.29
C LEU A 227 0.19 -17.40 14.33
N PRO A 228 -0.63 -17.07 15.35
CA PRO A 228 -1.16 -18.05 16.29
C PRO A 228 -2.01 -19.11 15.57
N THR A 229 -2.00 -20.34 16.11
CA THR A 229 -2.72 -21.50 15.53
C THR A 229 -4.19 -21.22 15.24
N GLU A 230 -4.90 -20.60 16.17
CA GLU A 230 -6.33 -20.25 16.01
C GLU A 230 -6.57 -19.32 14.81
N GLN A 231 -5.68 -18.37 14.59
CA GLN A 231 -5.78 -17.46 13.45
C GLN A 231 -5.47 -18.17 12.12
N VAL A 232 -4.51 -19.08 12.13
CA VAL A 232 -4.18 -19.91 10.95
C VAL A 232 -5.38 -20.79 10.57
N GLU A 233 -5.98 -21.48 11.53
CA GLU A 233 -7.16 -22.34 11.32
C GLU A 233 -8.34 -21.52 10.78
N SER A 234 -8.62 -20.37 11.38
CA SER A 234 -9.68 -19.46 10.93
C SER A 234 -9.46 -18.99 9.50
N ASN A 235 -8.23 -18.59 9.14
CA ASN A 235 -7.89 -18.14 7.80
C ASN A 235 -8.03 -19.28 6.77
N MET A 236 -7.59 -20.50 7.10
CA MET A 236 -7.71 -21.66 6.21
C MET A 236 -9.17 -22.08 6.01
N ALA A 237 -9.96 -22.11 7.09
CA ALA A 237 -11.39 -22.42 7.01
C ALA A 237 -12.14 -21.39 6.14
N TYR A 238 -11.79 -20.11 6.25
CA TYR A 238 -12.35 -19.07 5.40
C TYR A 238 -12.02 -19.28 3.92
N LEU A 239 -10.74 -19.56 3.61
CA LEU A 239 -10.30 -19.81 2.23
C LEU A 239 -10.97 -21.05 1.64
N GLN A 240 -11.05 -22.14 2.41
CA GLN A 240 -11.73 -23.38 1.99
C GLN A 240 -13.22 -23.12 1.69
N LYS A 241 -13.91 -22.45 2.61
CA LYS A 241 -15.32 -22.08 2.44
C LYS A 241 -15.52 -21.22 1.19
N MET A 242 -14.67 -20.22 0.97
CA MET A 242 -14.76 -19.34 -0.18
C MET A 242 -14.54 -20.09 -1.50
N LEU A 243 -13.56 -21.00 -1.55
CA LEU A 243 -13.24 -21.76 -2.75
C LEU A 243 -14.21 -22.93 -3.01
N SER A 244 -14.92 -23.40 -2.00
CA SER A 244 -15.93 -24.47 -2.13
C SER A 244 -17.30 -23.98 -2.60
N GLN A 245 -17.54 -22.70 -2.69
CA GLN A 245 -18.82 -22.12 -3.13
C GLN A 245 -18.79 -21.82 -4.65
N PRO A 246 -19.16 -22.76 -5.51
CA PRO A 246 -19.04 -22.58 -6.97
C PRO A 246 -19.91 -21.45 -7.53
N ASN A 247 -21.01 -21.14 -6.83
CA ASN A 247 -21.96 -20.11 -7.26
C ASN A 247 -21.54 -18.65 -6.94
N THR A 248 -20.60 -18.46 -6.02
CA THR A 248 -20.15 -17.08 -5.69
C THR A 248 -19.45 -16.45 -6.88
N TRP A 249 -18.73 -17.24 -7.66
CA TRP A 249 -18.05 -16.78 -8.87
C TRP A 249 -19.01 -16.51 -10.03
N GLN A 250 -20.03 -17.36 -10.21
CA GLN A 250 -21.06 -17.21 -11.25
C GLN A 250 -22.07 -16.12 -10.91
N GLN A 251 -22.60 -16.08 -9.69
CA GLN A 251 -23.57 -15.05 -9.27
C GLN A 251 -23.01 -13.63 -9.33
N LEU A 252 -21.71 -13.47 -9.13
CA LEU A 252 -21.04 -12.17 -9.24
C LEU A 252 -20.67 -11.82 -10.69
N SER A 253 -20.50 -12.81 -11.58
CA SER A 253 -20.33 -12.56 -13.02
C SER A 253 -21.67 -12.26 -13.70
N ASP A 254 -22.75 -12.90 -13.28
CA ASP A 254 -24.09 -12.76 -13.87
C ASP A 254 -24.82 -11.52 -13.35
N GLY A 255 -24.43 -10.98 -12.18
CA GLY A 255 -25.01 -9.76 -11.60
C GLY A 255 -24.51 -8.43 -12.22
N SER A 256 -23.69 -8.48 -13.25
CA SER A 256 -23.16 -7.30 -13.97
C SER A 256 -23.88 -6.99 -15.29
N GLU A 257 -24.94 -7.70 -15.63
CA GLU A 257 -25.75 -7.48 -16.84
C GLU A 257 -27.18 -6.99 -16.50
N GLY A 258 -27.35 -6.21 -15.42
CA GLY A 258 -28.61 -5.58 -15.04
C GLY A 258 -28.49 -4.07 -14.91
#